data_78d27305916146825f64d5af861db582
#
_entry.id   78d27305916146825f64d5af861db582
#
_cell.length_a   1.000
_cell.length_b   1.000
_cell.length_c   1.000
_cell.angle_alpha   90.00
_cell.angle_beta   90.00
_cell.angle_gamma   90.00
#
_symmetry.space_group_name_H-M   'P 1'
#
loop_
_entity.id
_entity.type
_entity.pdbx_description
1 polymer ?
#
loop_
_entity_poly.entity_id
_entity_poly.type
_entity_poly.pdbx_seq_one_letter_code
_entity_poly.pdbx_strand_id
1 'polypeptide(L)'
;MSKNNISFILHKPQLSENIGACARAIKNFNFKKLILINPKPIFPNDKILATSVGAKDVIIQSKKYDDLEKAISKIDILIATSARFRNKNVKHINLDDLKKINFKKKIGFLFGSEASGLSNEEISYVNYTLQIPTNPDFKSLNLSHSLIIIAQNVSSINKLIINFFPFFYIYIFYL
;
A
#
# COMPACT_ATOMS: atom_id res chain seq x y z
N MET A 1 17.30 -2.06 5.80
CA MET A 1 16.26 -2.14 4.74
C MET A 1 16.18 -0.79 4.04
N SER A 2 16.24 -0.77 2.70
CA SER A 2 16.02 0.49 1.96
C SER A 2 14.52 0.69 1.74
N LYS A 3 13.95 1.78 2.26
CA LYS A 3 12.56 2.16 1.97
C LYS A 3 12.31 2.39 0.47
N ASN A 4 13.37 2.59 -0.30
CA ASN A 4 13.32 2.70 -1.76
C ASN A 4 12.98 1.38 -2.47
N ASN A 5 13.03 0.24 -1.77
CA ASN A 5 12.66 -1.05 -2.34
C ASN A 5 11.16 -1.35 -2.21
N ILE A 6 10.38 -0.48 -1.55
CA ILE A 6 8.95 -0.71 -1.33
C ILE A 6 8.13 0.20 -2.22
N SER A 7 7.15 -0.39 -2.89
CA SER A 7 6.18 0.29 -3.72
C SER A 7 4.76 -0.02 -3.25
N PHE A 8 3.91 0.98 -3.18
CA PHE A 8 2.47 0.83 -2.94
C PHE A 8 1.76 0.97 -4.28
N ILE A 9 0.94 -0.02 -4.63
CA ILE A 9 0.34 -0.17 -5.95
C ILE A 9 -1.18 -0.15 -5.80
N LEU A 10 -1.84 0.86 -6.35
CA LEU A 10 -3.30 0.97 -6.36
C LEU A 10 -3.81 0.51 -7.72
N HIS A 11 -4.59 -0.58 -7.74
CA HIS A 11 -5.17 -1.15 -8.94
C HIS A 11 -6.62 -0.73 -9.08
N LYS A 12 -6.93 0.02 -10.16
CA LYS A 12 -8.25 0.57 -10.47
C LYS A 12 -8.87 1.37 -9.30
N PRO A 13 -8.10 2.28 -8.65
CA PRO A 13 -8.67 3.12 -7.59
C PRO A 13 -9.79 3.99 -8.17
N GLN A 14 -10.89 4.13 -7.42
CA GLN A 14 -12.11 4.77 -7.91
C GLN A 14 -12.28 6.22 -7.46
N LEU A 15 -11.73 6.56 -6.30
CA LEU A 15 -11.92 7.87 -5.68
C LEU A 15 -10.61 8.68 -5.63
N SER A 16 -10.69 9.92 -6.10
CA SER A 16 -9.57 10.88 -6.03
C SER A 16 -9.06 11.07 -4.61
N GLU A 17 -9.99 11.16 -3.64
CA GLU A 17 -9.68 11.35 -2.24
C GLU A 17 -8.85 10.22 -1.66
N ASN A 18 -9.15 8.98 -2.04
CA ASN A 18 -8.39 7.82 -1.59
C ASN A 18 -6.97 7.84 -2.14
N ILE A 19 -6.78 8.25 -3.40
CA ILE A 19 -5.43 8.39 -3.99
C ILE A 19 -4.61 9.42 -3.23
N GLY A 20 -5.18 10.61 -2.96
CA GLY A 20 -4.51 11.64 -2.19
C GLY A 20 -4.20 11.23 -0.75
N ALA A 21 -5.16 10.59 -0.06
CA ALA A 21 -4.97 10.08 1.29
C ALA A 21 -3.89 8.96 1.33
N CYS A 22 -3.83 8.09 0.32
CA CYS A 22 -2.77 7.09 0.18
C CYS A 22 -1.39 7.75 0.05
N ALA A 23 -1.25 8.81 -0.75
CA ALA A 23 0.01 9.55 -0.87
C ALA A 23 0.46 10.13 0.48
N ARG A 24 -0.46 10.69 1.28
CA ARG A 24 -0.18 11.14 2.66
C ARG A 24 0.31 10.00 3.54
N ALA A 25 -0.39 8.86 3.53
CA ALA A 25 0.00 7.68 4.30
C ALA A 25 1.40 7.19 3.93
N ILE A 26 1.73 7.15 2.64
CA ILE A 26 3.05 6.79 2.13
C ILE A 26 4.12 7.73 2.70
N LYS A 27 3.88 9.04 2.62
CA LYS A 27 4.82 10.06 3.10
C LYS A 27 4.97 10.05 4.63
N ASN A 28 3.89 9.85 5.39
CA ASN A 28 3.90 9.79 6.85
C ASN A 28 4.90 8.75 7.38
N PHE A 29 5.08 7.65 6.67
CA PHE A 29 6.02 6.59 7.05
C PHE A 29 7.34 6.65 6.27
N ASN A 30 7.62 7.81 5.62
CA ASN A 30 8.85 8.06 4.86
C ASN A 30 9.08 7.05 3.73
N PHE A 31 7.99 6.59 3.07
CA PHE A 31 8.03 5.94 1.78
C PHE A 31 7.80 6.96 0.66
N LYS A 32 8.08 6.57 -0.61
CA LYS A 32 8.03 7.50 -1.74
C LYS A 32 7.33 6.95 -2.98
N LYS A 33 7.24 5.62 -3.11
CA LYS A 33 6.82 5.00 -4.37
C LYS A 33 5.35 4.66 -4.35
N LEU A 34 4.59 5.41 -5.14
CA LEU A 34 3.20 5.14 -5.48
C LEU A 34 3.12 4.74 -6.95
N ILE A 35 2.42 3.65 -7.24
CA ILE A 35 2.11 3.18 -8.58
C ILE A 35 0.59 3.11 -8.71
N LEU A 36 0.07 3.62 -9.82
CA LEU A 36 -1.35 3.59 -10.15
C LEU A 36 -1.56 2.74 -11.40
N ILE A 37 -2.51 1.85 -11.36
CA ILE A 37 -2.89 1.02 -12.52
C ILE A 37 -4.35 1.29 -12.83
N ASN A 38 -4.63 1.77 -14.04
CA ASN A 38 -5.96 2.11 -14.52
C ASN A 38 -6.81 2.89 -13.50
N PRO A 39 -6.33 4.02 -12.96
CA PRO A 39 -7.13 4.84 -12.05
C PRO A 39 -8.39 5.34 -12.77
N LYS A 40 -9.57 5.21 -12.14
CA LYS A 40 -10.84 5.71 -12.69
C LYS A 40 -10.88 7.25 -12.78
N PRO A 41 -10.40 8.00 -11.76
CA PRO A 41 -10.29 9.46 -11.89
C PRO A 41 -9.21 9.85 -12.90
N ILE A 42 -9.41 11.01 -13.56
CA ILE A 42 -8.32 11.68 -14.29
C ILE A 42 -7.16 11.90 -13.32
N PHE A 43 -5.95 11.57 -13.76
CA PHE A 43 -4.78 11.62 -12.88
C PHE A 43 -3.62 12.39 -13.53
N PRO A 44 -3.03 13.38 -12.79
CA PRO A 44 -3.52 13.95 -11.54
C PRO A 44 -4.74 14.87 -11.76
N ASN A 45 -5.47 15.22 -10.68
CA ASN A 45 -6.51 16.25 -10.69
C ASN A 45 -6.48 17.05 -9.37
N ASP A 46 -7.22 18.18 -9.34
CA ASP A 46 -7.22 19.10 -8.20
C ASP A 46 -7.66 18.44 -6.89
N LYS A 47 -8.61 17.50 -6.95
CA LYS A 47 -9.12 16.78 -5.79
C LYS A 47 -8.08 15.85 -5.18
N ILE A 48 -7.29 15.15 -6.03
CA ILE A 48 -6.16 14.34 -5.59
C ILE A 48 -5.11 15.24 -4.92
N LEU A 49 -4.77 16.38 -5.56
CA LEU A 49 -3.79 17.30 -5.03
C LEU A 49 -4.24 17.95 -3.71
N ALA A 50 -5.53 18.31 -3.60
CA ALA A 50 -6.10 18.87 -2.39
C ALA A 50 -6.07 17.86 -1.22
N THR A 51 -6.44 16.61 -1.46
CA THR A 51 -6.47 15.56 -0.42
C THR A 51 -5.09 15.00 -0.09
N SER A 52 -4.08 15.22 -0.94
CA SER A 52 -2.71 14.76 -0.69
C SER A 52 -1.96 15.57 0.37
N VAL A 53 -2.43 16.70 0.78
CA VAL A 53 -1.90 17.70 1.73
C VAL A 53 -0.45 17.44 2.15
N GLY A 54 0.50 18.29 1.70
CA GLY A 54 1.93 18.11 2.01
C GLY A 54 2.63 16.92 1.34
N ALA A 55 1.89 16.02 0.65
CA ALA A 55 2.42 14.84 -0.04
C ALA A 55 2.29 14.92 -1.58
N LYS A 56 2.20 16.13 -2.12
CA LYS A 56 2.14 16.37 -3.59
C LYS A 56 3.34 15.78 -4.33
N ASP A 57 4.51 15.75 -3.71
CA ASP A 57 5.72 15.14 -4.25
C ASP A 57 5.55 13.63 -4.52
N VAL A 58 4.81 12.89 -3.68
CA VAL A 58 4.49 11.47 -3.90
C VAL A 58 3.58 11.31 -5.12
N ILE A 59 2.61 12.22 -5.30
CA ILE A 59 1.72 12.23 -6.48
C ILE A 59 2.51 12.53 -7.75
N ILE A 60 3.34 13.57 -7.75
CA ILE A 60 4.11 14.00 -8.92
C ILE A 60 5.12 12.92 -9.34
N GLN A 61 5.73 12.21 -8.39
CA GLN A 61 6.70 11.15 -8.65
C GLN A 61 6.05 9.78 -8.92
N SER A 62 4.74 9.67 -8.78
CA SER A 62 4.04 8.39 -9.01
C SER A 62 4.09 7.97 -10.47
N LYS A 63 4.00 6.66 -10.68
CA LYS A 63 3.96 6.08 -12.03
C LYS A 63 2.56 5.58 -12.32
N LYS A 64 2.07 5.88 -13.52
CA LYS A 64 0.80 5.38 -14.02
C LYS A 64 1.06 4.30 -15.09
N TYR A 65 0.28 3.23 -15.01
CA TYR A 65 0.27 2.13 -15.98
C TYR A 65 -1.17 1.77 -16.34
N ASP A 66 -1.34 1.25 -17.54
CA ASP A 66 -2.63 0.73 -18.02
C ASP A 66 -2.69 -0.81 -17.90
N ASP A 67 -1.59 -1.44 -17.50
CA ASP A 67 -1.43 -2.87 -17.44
C ASP A 67 -0.74 -3.31 -16.15
N LEU A 68 -1.27 -4.38 -15.51
CA LEU A 68 -0.74 -4.89 -14.24
C LEU A 68 0.65 -5.51 -14.42
N GLU A 69 0.86 -6.33 -15.46
CA GLU A 69 2.12 -7.04 -15.66
C GLU A 69 3.28 -6.06 -15.86
N LYS A 70 3.04 -5.01 -16.66
CA LYS A 70 4.03 -3.94 -16.86
C LYS A 70 4.35 -3.21 -15.56
N ALA A 71 3.33 -2.94 -14.75
CA ALA A 71 3.49 -2.23 -13.48
C ALA A 71 4.33 -3.01 -12.46
N ILE A 72 4.18 -4.34 -12.44
CA ILE A 72 4.86 -5.22 -11.48
C ILE A 72 6.15 -5.85 -12.01
N SER A 73 6.51 -5.64 -13.28
CA SER A 73 7.65 -6.28 -13.96
C SER A 73 9.00 -6.13 -13.23
N LYS A 74 9.13 -5.13 -12.37
CA LYS A 74 10.35 -4.86 -11.58
C LYS A 74 10.17 -5.17 -10.08
N ILE A 75 9.11 -5.87 -9.70
CA ILE A 75 8.82 -6.29 -8.33
C ILE A 75 9.26 -7.74 -8.15
N ASP A 76 10.05 -8.01 -7.12
CA ASP A 76 10.53 -9.37 -6.82
C ASP A 76 9.53 -10.13 -5.94
N ILE A 77 8.81 -9.43 -5.06
CA ILE A 77 7.78 -9.99 -4.17
C ILE A 77 6.56 -9.09 -4.22
N LEU A 78 5.46 -9.62 -4.73
CA LEU A 78 4.17 -8.94 -4.77
C LEU A 78 3.25 -9.48 -3.68
N ILE A 79 2.71 -8.60 -2.85
CA ILE A 79 1.83 -8.92 -1.72
C ILE A 79 0.51 -8.20 -1.95
N ALA A 80 -0.57 -8.97 -2.17
CA ALA A 80 -1.91 -8.41 -2.32
C ALA A 80 -2.61 -8.26 -0.98
N THR A 81 -3.30 -7.14 -0.77
CA THR A 81 -4.20 -6.98 0.37
C THR A 81 -5.57 -7.56 0.02
N SER A 82 -6.10 -8.43 0.86
CA SER A 82 -7.40 -9.04 0.63
C SER A 82 -8.14 -9.27 1.94
N ALA A 83 -9.43 -8.88 1.97
CA ALA A 83 -10.34 -9.22 3.06
C ALA A 83 -10.92 -10.65 2.91
N ARG A 84 -10.67 -11.33 1.79
CA ARG A 84 -11.25 -12.63 1.44
C ARG A 84 -10.16 -13.64 1.09
N PHE A 85 -10.30 -14.86 1.58
CA PHE A 85 -9.50 -16.02 1.13
C PHE A 85 -10.09 -16.53 -0.19
N ARG A 86 -9.51 -16.13 -1.32
CA ARG A 86 -10.05 -16.46 -2.66
C ARG A 86 -9.30 -17.55 -3.40
N ASN A 87 -8.01 -17.73 -3.14
CA ASN A 87 -7.18 -18.68 -3.89
C ASN A 87 -6.40 -19.57 -2.93
N LYS A 88 -6.67 -20.86 -2.95
CA LYS A 88 -5.99 -21.87 -2.11
C LYS A 88 -4.51 -22.06 -2.46
N ASN A 89 -4.10 -21.65 -3.67
CA ASN A 89 -2.74 -21.81 -4.17
C ASN A 89 -1.80 -20.66 -3.79
N VAL A 90 -2.32 -19.54 -3.27
CA VAL A 90 -1.51 -18.41 -2.83
C VAL A 90 -1.36 -18.44 -1.32
N LYS A 91 -0.13 -18.32 -0.84
CA LYS A 91 0.18 -18.32 0.59
C LYS A 91 -0.43 -17.09 1.28
N HIS A 92 -1.24 -17.36 2.31
CA HIS A 92 -1.82 -16.31 3.15
C HIS A 92 -0.88 -15.96 4.29
N ILE A 93 -0.71 -14.67 4.53
CA ILE A 93 0.09 -14.14 5.64
C ILE A 93 -0.73 -13.10 6.41
N ASN A 94 -0.38 -12.90 7.66
CA ASN A 94 -0.87 -11.82 8.51
C ASN A 94 0.18 -10.72 8.67
N LEU A 95 -0.13 -9.66 9.42
CA LEU A 95 0.78 -8.53 9.64
C LEU A 95 2.09 -8.96 10.35
N ASP A 96 2.02 -9.92 11.28
CA ASP A 96 3.20 -10.41 11.99
C ASP A 96 4.15 -11.19 11.07
N ASP A 97 3.62 -11.88 10.06
CA ASP A 97 4.42 -12.63 9.10
C ASP A 97 5.25 -11.70 8.18
N LEU A 98 4.91 -10.41 8.09
CA LEU A 98 5.71 -9.44 7.36
C LEU A 98 7.17 -9.41 7.84
N LYS A 99 7.42 -9.71 9.12
CA LYS A 99 8.78 -9.80 9.68
C LYS A 99 9.66 -10.86 9.01
N LYS A 100 9.03 -11.88 8.38
CA LYS A 100 9.69 -12.99 7.66
C LYS A 100 10.01 -12.66 6.20
N ILE A 101 9.49 -11.55 5.67
CA ILE A 101 9.70 -11.13 4.29
C ILE A 101 11.11 -10.55 4.11
N ASN A 102 11.77 -10.93 3.03
CA ASN A 102 13.08 -10.41 2.70
C ASN A 102 13.00 -9.00 2.08
N PHE A 103 13.06 -7.98 2.93
CA PHE A 103 12.99 -6.57 2.51
C PHE A 103 14.25 -6.03 1.80
N LYS A 104 15.25 -6.86 1.52
CA LYS A 104 16.34 -6.51 0.59
C LYS A 104 15.87 -6.56 -0.86
N LYS A 105 14.83 -7.35 -1.16
CA LYS A 105 14.16 -7.45 -2.45
C LYS A 105 13.25 -6.25 -2.71
N LYS A 106 12.86 -6.05 -3.96
CA LYS A 106 11.86 -5.05 -4.37
C LYS A 106 10.46 -5.61 -4.08
N ILE A 107 9.73 -4.95 -3.18
CA ILE A 107 8.42 -5.40 -2.71
C ILE A 107 7.34 -4.46 -3.21
N GLY A 108 6.26 -5.02 -3.74
CA GLY A 108 5.04 -4.32 -4.07
C GLY A 108 3.90 -4.74 -3.14
N PHE A 109 3.23 -3.77 -2.53
CA PHE A 109 1.94 -3.99 -1.86
C PHE A 109 0.83 -3.58 -2.81
N LEU A 110 0.03 -4.56 -3.25
CA LEU A 110 -1.04 -4.39 -4.23
C LEU A 110 -2.39 -4.27 -3.52
N PHE A 111 -3.08 -3.17 -3.81
CA PHE A 111 -4.41 -2.87 -3.31
C PHE A 111 -5.40 -2.85 -4.48
N GLY A 112 -6.51 -3.55 -4.34
CA GLY A 112 -7.57 -3.56 -5.34
C GLY A 112 -8.50 -2.35 -5.27
N SER A 113 -9.46 -2.29 -6.20
CA SER A 113 -10.47 -1.24 -6.23
C SER A 113 -11.36 -1.27 -4.98
N GLU A 114 -11.92 -0.12 -4.62
CA GLU A 114 -12.76 0.04 -3.42
C GLU A 114 -14.04 -0.81 -3.50
N ALA A 115 -14.63 -0.95 -4.69
CA ALA A 115 -15.89 -1.65 -4.85
C ALA A 115 -15.74 -3.18 -4.90
N SER A 116 -14.73 -3.71 -5.61
CA SER A 116 -14.62 -5.15 -5.90
C SER A 116 -13.39 -5.84 -5.30
N GLY A 117 -12.41 -5.06 -4.84
CA GLY A 117 -11.09 -5.57 -4.48
C GLY A 117 -10.33 -6.07 -5.71
N LEU A 118 -9.52 -7.10 -5.54
CA LEU A 118 -8.79 -7.78 -6.60
C LEU A 118 -9.56 -8.99 -7.12
N SER A 119 -9.51 -9.25 -8.42
CA SER A 119 -10.05 -10.46 -9.06
C SER A 119 -9.16 -11.68 -8.79
N ASN A 120 -9.67 -12.88 -9.10
CA ASN A 120 -8.87 -14.11 -9.00
C ASN A 120 -7.67 -14.10 -9.97
N GLU A 121 -7.83 -13.52 -11.15
CA GLU A 121 -6.76 -13.34 -12.13
C GLU A 121 -5.66 -12.42 -11.55
N GLU A 122 -6.03 -11.27 -11.01
CA GLU A 122 -5.07 -10.34 -10.39
C GLU A 122 -4.36 -10.95 -9.17
N ILE A 123 -5.03 -11.82 -8.41
CA ILE A 123 -4.43 -12.57 -7.30
C ILE A 123 -3.48 -13.67 -7.81
N SER A 124 -3.63 -14.18 -9.03
CA SER A 124 -2.71 -15.19 -9.55
C SER A 124 -1.28 -14.68 -9.75
N TYR A 125 -1.08 -13.38 -9.87
CA TYR A 125 0.24 -12.75 -10.00
C TYR A 125 0.99 -12.57 -8.67
N VAL A 126 0.34 -12.75 -7.51
CA VAL A 126 0.98 -12.40 -6.24
C VAL A 126 1.66 -13.59 -5.56
N ASN A 127 2.74 -13.30 -4.84
CA ASN A 127 3.43 -14.29 -4.02
C ASN A 127 2.70 -14.59 -2.70
N TYR A 128 2.04 -13.55 -2.16
CA TYR A 128 1.32 -13.63 -0.88
C TYR A 128 0.04 -12.82 -0.94
N THR A 129 -0.98 -13.28 -0.19
CA THR A 129 -2.10 -12.43 0.21
C THR A 129 -1.97 -12.07 1.67
N LEU A 130 -2.12 -10.78 1.98
CA LEU A 130 -2.04 -10.22 3.31
C LEU A 130 -3.43 -9.84 3.80
N GLN A 131 -3.81 -10.40 4.94
CA GLN A 131 -5.05 -10.02 5.61
C GLN A 131 -4.76 -9.06 6.77
N ILE A 132 -5.49 -7.96 6.82
CA ILE A 132 -5.53 -7.07 7.97
C ILE A 132 -6.64 -7.57 8.89
N PRO A 133 -6.37 -7.85 10.18
CA PRO A 133 -7.41 -8.23 11.13
C PRO A 133 -8.47 -7.12 11.27
N THR A 134 -9.73 -7.48 11.11
CA THR A 134 -10.88 -6.58 11.22
C THR A 134 -12.02 -7.31 11.91
N ASN A 135 -13.10 -6.59 12.25
CA ASN A 135 -14.33 -7.22 12.71
C ASN A 135 -14.82 -8.26 11.69
N PRO A 136 -15.08 -9.52 12.10
CA PRO A 136 -15.57 -10.57 11.22
C PRO A 136 -16.86 -10.21 10.47
N ASP A 137 -17.72 -9.39 11.08
CA ASP A 137 -18.99 -8.97 10.49
C ASP A 137 -18.84 -7.73 9.58
N PHE A 138 -17.72 -7.00 9.69
CA PHE A 138 -17.43 -5.81 8.88
C PHE A 138 -15.97 -5.77 8.45
N LYS A 139 -15.63 -6.57 7.42
CA LYS A 139 -14.23 -6.81 6.99
C LYS A 139 -13.68 -5.77 6.05
N SER A 140 -14.53 -4.98 5.40
CA SER A 140 -14.09 -4.03 4.38
C SER A 140 -13.49 -2.78 5.02
N LEU A 141 -12.20 -2.56 4.77
CA LEU A 141 -11.51 -1.31 5.12
C LEU A 141 -11.46 -0.39 3.90
N ASN A 142 -11.55 0.92 4.18
CA ASN A 142 -11.24 1.92 3.16
C ASN A 142 -9.81 1.69 2.61
N LEU A 143 -9.59 2.00 1.34
CA LEU A 143 -8.32 1.81 0.64
C LEU A 143 -7.15 2.50 1.37
N SER A 144 -7.30 3.78 1.73
CA SER A 144 -6.25 4.53 2.41
C SER A 144 -6.01 4.05 3.85
N HIS A 145 -7.06 3.57 4.54
CA HIS A 145 -6.92 2.97 5.87
C HIS A 145 -6.15 1.65 5.82
N SER A 146 -6.42 0.82 4.82
CA SER A 146 -5.65 -0.42 4.61
C SER A 146 -4.17 -0.11 4.35
N LEU A 147 -3.91 0.89 3.50
CA LEU A 147 -2.55 1.28 3.15
C LEU A 147 -1.79 1.83 4.36
N ILE A 148 -2.41 2.69 5.18
CA ILE A 148 -1.73 3.28 6.34
C ILE A 148 -1.35 2.22 7.38
N ILE A 149 -2.20 1.22 7.61
CA ILE A 149 -1.91 0.10 8.53
C ILE A 149 -0.68 -0.67 8.03
N ILE A 150 -0.61 -0.99 6.75
CA ILE A 150 0.53 -1.72 6.17
C ILE A 150 1.79 -0.86 6.19
N ALA A 151 1.71 0.41 5.79
CA ALA A 151 2.85 1.33 5.81
C ALA A 151 3.42 1.49 7.22
N GLN A 152 2.57 1.60 8.24
CA GLN A 152 2.96 1.66 9.63
C GLN A 152 3.69 0.38 10.07
N ASN A 153 3.11 -0.80 9.82
CA ASN A 153 3.72 -2.08 10.20
C ASN A 153 5.08 -2.28 9.53
N VAL A 154 5.18 -2.05 8.22
CA VAL A 154 6.43 -2.17 7.47
C VAL A 154 7.49 -1.16 7.96
N SER A 155 7.08 0.06 8.30
CA SER A 155 7.98 1.06 8.87
C SER A 155 8.51 0.63 10.25
N SER A 156 7.68 0.00 11.07
CA SER A 156 8.06 -0.50 12.41
C SER A 156 9.06 -1.65 12.34
N ILE A 157 8.89 -2.58 11.41
CA ILE A 157 9.85 -3.66 11.16
C ILE A 157 11.24 -3.08 10.86
N ASN A 158 11.28 -2.00 10.08
CA ASN A 158 12.53 -1.33 9.74
C ASN A 158 13.22 -0.66 10.95
N LYS A 159 12.44 -0.15 11.91
CA LYS A 159 12.98 0.44 13.15
C LYS A 159 13.55 -0.60 14.11
N LEU A 160 12.96 -1.80 14.15
CA LEU A 160 13.48 -2.93 14.96
C LEU A 160 14.82 -3.45 14.43
N ILE A 161 15.13 -3.25 13.15
CA ILE A 161 16.41 -3.62 12.53
C ILE A 161 17.48 -2.54 12.75
N ILE A 162 17.08 -1.30 12.99
CA ILE A 162 17.95 -0.17 13.31
C ILE A 162 17.83 0.10 14.81
N ASN A 163 18.65 -0.56 15.60
CA ASN A 163 18.70 -0.44 17.06
C ASN A 163 18.70 1.00 17.57
N PHE A 164 17.92 1.24 18.61
CA PHE A 164 18.10 2.19 19.70
C PHE A 164 18.48 3.62 19.33
N PHE A 165 17.45 4.46 19.14
CA PHE A 165 17.50 5.83 19.61
C PHE A 165 16.22 6.17 20.37
N PRO A 166 16.33 6.82 21.56
CA PRO A 166 15.22 7.03 22.45
C PRO A 166 14.30 8.15 21.99
N PHE A 167 13.01 7.93 22.20
CA PHE A 167 11.93 8.90 22.36
C PHE A 167 11.96 10.16 21.50
N PHE A 168 11.14 10.17 20.43
CA PHE A 168 10.53 11.41 19.99
C PHE A 168 9.04 11.38 20.31
N TYR A 169 8.62 12.36 21.13
CA TYR A 169 7.24 12.66 21.47
C TYR A 169 6.38 12.83 20.22
N ILE A 170 5.30 12.07 20.13
CA ILE A 170 4.23 12.33 19.18
C ILE A 170 3.45 13.51 19.74
N TYR A 171 3.72 14.73 19.24
CA TYR A 171 2.79 15.83 19.41
C TYR A 171 1.65 15.64 18.43
N ILE A 172 0.51 15.21 18.94
CA ILE A 172 -0.76 15.32 18.21
C ILE A 172 -1.20 16.78 18.37
N PHE A 173 -0.97 17.59 17.35
CA PHE A 173 -1.61 18.90 17.28
C PHE A 173 -3.04 18.70 16.79
N TYR A 174 -3.98 18.92 17.68
CA TYR A 174 -5.35 19.30 17.32
C TYR A 174 -5.32 20.77 16.85
N LEU A 175 -5.68 21.03 15.64
CA LEU A 175 -6.31 22.25 15.13
C LEU A 175 -7.41 21.85 14.19
#